data_1f105283099d662334ca930f235a9bdd
#
_entry.id   1f105283099d662334ca930f235a9bdd
#
_cell.length_a   1.000
_cell.length_b   1.000
_cell.length_c   1.000
_cell.angle_alpha   90.00
_cell.angle_beta   90.00
_cell.angle_gamma   90.00
#
_symmetry.space_group_name_H-M   'P 1'
#
loop_
_entity.id
_entity.type
_entity.pdbx_description
1 polymer ?
#
loop_
_entity_poly.entity_id
_entity_poly.type
_entity_poly.pdbx_seq_one_letter_code
_entity_poly.pdbx_strand_id
1 'polypeptide(L)'
;MVVFIGVMLGSQFTPDLLDRLSSWTFSVTAMVGYIILSMLCVLFYLYKFANYDPITSYFSAAPGGLNDMTIIGGEMGGDDRAIALTQASRVLFVVLTIPFMFRIFGGYETPEGLLPEGPGFDLPLSEWLAMAISVTLGPFLAKCLRLPAAFLLGAMILTAIVHINGWASSSPPVGLVAIAQVVLGTAIGCRFTGTKPTEVLRILKISIGSTFILMSTAVAGGLLIGELTGIPWYLVTLAYAPGGLAEMSLIAIGIGQDVPFVATHHLCRIGIIILFAPLAFRLISQYFLQKKKY
;
A
#
# COMPACT_ATOMS: atom_id res chain seq x y z
N MET A 1 11.21 -5.65 12.24
CA MET A 1 10.34 -6.62 11.56
C MET A 1 9.90 -6.13 10.17
N VAL A 2 9.38 -4.90 10.00
CA VAL A 2 9.02 -4.33 8.68
C VAL A 2 10.17 -4.42 7.66
N VAL A 3 11.40 -4.33 8.12
CA VAL A 3 12.62 -4.43 7.30
C VAL A 3 12.73 -5.79 6.60
N PHE A 4 12.38 -6.88 7.28
CA PHE A 4 12.40 -8.24 6.69
C PHE A 4 11.35 -8.40 5.59
N ILE A 5 10.19 -7.75 5.74
CA ILE A 5 9.21 -7.67 4.65
C ILE A 5 9.81 -6.90 3.47
N GLY A 6 10.54 -5.81 3.73
CA GLY A 6 11.26 -5.08 2.69
C GLY A 6 12.27 -5.95 1.95
N VAL A 7 13.08 -6.74 2.67
CA VAL A 7 14.03 -7.67 2.05
C VAL A 7 13.30 -8.72 1.20
N MET A 8 12.23 -9.30 1.71
CA MET A 8 11.43 -10.28 0.97
C MET A 8 10.84 -9.68 -0.32
N LEU A 9 10.33 -8.45 -0.25
CA LEU A 9 9.81 -7.77 -1.44
C LEU A 9 10.93 -7.43 -2.43
N GLY A 10 12.08 -6.98 -1.94
CA GLY A 10 13.26 -6.68 -2.75
C GLY A 10 13.82 -7.92 -3.46
N SER A 11 13.75 -9.09 -2.84
CA SER A 11 14.22 -10.35 -3.45
C SER A 11 13.37 -10.82 -4.65
N GLN A 12 12.18 -10.24 -4.86
CA GLN A 12 11.35 -10.53 -6.03
C GLN A 12 11.77 -9.75 -7.29
N PHE A 13 12.71 -8.81 -7.15
CA PHE A 13 13.18 -8.00 -8.27
C PHE A 13 14.30 -8.72 -9.00
N THR A 14 14.02 -9.15 -10.22
CA THR A 14 14.95 -9.88 -11.10
C THR A 14 15.58 -8.95 -12.15
N PRO A 15 16.70 -9.34 -12.81
CA PRO A 15 17.33 -8.54 -13.87
C PRO A 15 16.38 -8.17 -15.01
N ASP A 16 15.44 -9.05 -15.37
CA ASP A 16 14.47 -8.84 -16.47
C ASP A 16 13.45 -7.73 -16.19
N LEU A 17 13.44 -7.20 -14.96
CA LEU A 17 12.52 -6.15 -14.56
C LEU A 17 12.69 -4.87 -15.38
N LEU A 18 13.96 -4.51 -15.69
CA LEU A 18 14.25 -3.26 -16.40
C LEU A 18 13.62 -3.23 -17.79
N ASP A 19 13.56 -4.38 -18.47
CA ASP A 19 12.93 -4.52 -19.79
C ASP A 19 11.40 -4.39 -19.70
N ARG A 20 10.82 -4.79 -18.56
CA ARG A 20 9.37 -4.77 -18.33
C ARG A 20 8.83 -3.42 -17.84
N LEU A 21 9.67 -2.55 -17.29
CA LEU A 21 9.25 -1.24 -16.77
C LEU A 21 8.58 -0.36 -17.83
N SER A 22 9.04 -0.42 -19.08
CA SER A 22 8.46 0.33 -20.19
C SER A 22 6.99 -0.04 -20.45
N SER A 23 6.63 -1.31 -20.30
CA SER A 23 5.26 -1.80 -20.49
C SER A 23 4.29 -1.33 -19.40
N TRP A 24 4.77 -0.89 -18.24
CA TRP A 24 3.96 -0.43 -17.11
C TRP A 24 3.63 1.05 -17.15
N THR A 25 4.29 1.81 -18.03
CA THR A 25 4.13 3.28 -18.11
C THR A 25 2.68 3.70 -18.28
N PHE A 26 1.92 2.99 -19.13
CA PHE A 26 0.51 3.27 -19.33
C PHE A 26 -0.32 3.04 -18.07
N SER A 27 -0.15 1.91 -17.39
CA SER A 27 -0.89 1.58 -16.16
C SER A 27 -0.54 2.51 -15.00
N VAL A 28 0.74 2.91 -14.86
CA VAL A 28 1.17 3.92 -13.85
C VAL A 28 0.55 5.29 -14.16
N THR A 29 0.50 5.69 -15.43
CA THR A 29 -0.12 6.97 -15.82
C THR A 29 -1.63 6.95 -15.56
N ALA A 30 -2.30 5.87 -15.95
CA ALA A 30 -3.74 5.68 -15.72
C ALA A 30 -4.10 5.65 -14.22
N MET A 31 -3.18 5.20 -13.37
CA MET A 31 -3.34 5.22 -11.92
C MET A 31 -3.57 6.63 -11.37
N VAL A 32 -3.03 7.68 -11.99
CA VAL A 32 -3.30 9.07 -11.57
C VAL A 32 -4.78 9.39 -11.70
N GLY A 33 -5.39 9.03 -12.82
CA GLY A 33 -6.84 9.18 -13.02
C GLY A 33 -7.66 8.38 -12.01
N TYR A 34 -7.24 7.14 -11.74
CA TYR A 34 -7.84 6.30 -10.70
C TYR A 34 -7.77 6.96 -9.31
N ILE A 35 -6.60 7.48 -8.91
CA ILE A 35 -6.42 8.15 -7.61
C ILE A 35 -7.39 9.32 -7.48
N ILE A 36 -7.49 10.18 -8.49
CA ILE A 36 -8.39 11.34 -8.47
C ILE A 36 -9.85 10.88 -8.36
N LEU A 37 -10.28 9.96 -9.19
CA LEU A 37 -11.66 9.47 -9.21
C LEU A 37 -12.03 8.80 -7.87
N SER A 38 -11.23 7.87 -7.40
CA SER A 38 -11.49 7.14 -6.16
C SER A 38 -11.50 8.07 -4.95
N MET A 39 -10.56 9.03 -4.91
CA MET A 39 -10.49 10.03 -3.85
C MET A 39 -11.72 10.94 -3.83
N LEU A 40 -12.20 11.42 -4.99
CA LEU A 40 -13.41 12.24 -5.08
C LEU A 40 -14.67 11.48 -4.64
N CYS A 41 -14.81 10.22 -5.04
CA CYS A 41 -15.95 9.38 -4.63
C CYS A 41 -15.98 9.17 -3.11
N VAL A 42 -14.82 8.85 -2.51
CA VAL A 42 -14.73 8.64 -1.06
C VAL A 42 -14.86 9.95 -0.29
N LEU A 43 -14.26 11.04 -0.78
CA LEU A 43 -14.42 12.37 -0.18
C LEU A 43 -15.90 12.76 -0.09
N PHE A 44 -16.65 12.59 -1.19
CA PHE A 44 -18.09 12.85 -1.21
C PHE A 44 -18.83 11.96 -0.20
N TYR A 45 -18.50 10.69 -0.12
CA TYR A 45 -19.10 9.75 0.82
C TYR A 45 -18.82 10.15 2.27
N LEU A 46 -17.57 10.42 2.64
CA LEU A 46 -17.19 10.78 4.01
C LEU A 46 -17.79 12.12 4.43
N TYR A 47 -17.79 13.12 3.54
CA TYR A 47 -18.36 14.41 3.83
C TYR A 47 -19.88 14.36 4.01
N LYS A 48 -20.59 13.67 3.12
CA LYS A 48 -22.06 13.67 3.08
C LYS A 48 -22.70 12.66 4.04
N PHE A 49 -22.12 11.46 4.16
CA PHE A 49 -22.72 10.34 4.91
C PHE A 49 -22.06 10.10 6.27
N ALA A 50 -20.75 10.35 6.41
CA ALA A 50 -20.05 10.20 7.67
C ALA A 50 -20.07 11.46 8.53
N ASN A 51 -20.49 12.61 7.96
CA ASN A 51 -20.48 13.92 8.60
C ASN A 51 -19.10 14.33 9.14
N TYR A 52 -18.04 13.95 8.42
CA TYR A 52 -16.70 14.43 8.71
C TYR A 52 -16.55 15.88 8.23
N ASP A 53 -15.75 16.69 8.94
CA ASP A 53 -15.36 18.00 8.45
C ASP A 53 -14.58 17.88 7.12
N PRO A 54 -14.48 18.96 6.33
CA PRO A 54 -13.85 18.89 5.00
C PRO A 54 -12.39 18.42 5.02
N ILE A 55 -11.62 18.79 6.06
CA ILE A 55 -10.19 18.46 6.18
C ILE A 55 -10.06 16.97 6.51
N THR A 56 -10.76 16.52 7.54
CA THR A 56 -10.80 15.10 7.94
C THR A 56 -11.30 14.22 6.80
N SER A 57 -12.35 14.64 6.08
CA SER A 57 -12.86 13.91 4.91
C SER A 57 -11.81 13.76 3.80
N TYR A 58 -11.10 14.85 3.49
CA TYR A 58 -10.09 14.86 2.44
C TYR A 58 -8.92 13.91 2.73
N PHE A 59 -8.31 14.05 3.91
CA PHE A 59 -7.16 13.21 4.28
C PHE A 59 -7.53 11.77 4.63
N SER A 60 -8.77 11.52 5.07
CA SER A 60 -9.29 10.15 5.20
C SER A 60 -9.59 9.49 3.86
N ALA A 61 -10.00 10.26 2.85
CA ALA A 61 -10.27 9.75 1.50
C ALA A 61 -8.99 9.45 0.72
N ALA A 62 -7.89 10.16 0.96
CA ALA A 62 -6.65 10.00 0.23
C ALA A 62 -6.08 8.58 0.40
N PRO A 63 -5.87 7.81 -0.69
CA PRO A 63 -5.32 6.46 -0.63
C PRO A 63 -3.78 6.46 -0.48
N GLY A 64 -3.28 7.29 0.45
CA GLY A 64 -1.86 7.47 0.79
C GLY A 64 -1.37 6.60 1.93
N GLY A 65 -0.18 6.91 2.43
CA GLY A 65 0.38 6.29 3.64
C GLY A 65 -0.42 6.68 4.88
N LEU A 66 -0.74 5.69 5.73
CA LEU A 66 -1.55 5.90 6.94
C LEU A 66 -0.96 6.99 7.84
N ASN A 67 0.36 6.90 8.11
CA ASN A 67 1.04 7.85 8.99
C ASN A 67 1.11 9.25 8.36
N ASP A 68 1.46 9.31 7.07
CA ASP A 68 1.67 10.58 6.36
C ASP A 68 0.37 11.38 6.28
N MET A 69 -0.74 10.72 5.91
CA MET A 69 -2.04 11.38 5.83
C MET A 69 -2.58 11.80 7.19
N THR A 70 -2.30 11.03 8.25
CA THR A 70 -2.68 11.37 9.63
C THR A 70 -1.93 12.61 10.10
N ILE A 71 -0.60 12.65 9.93
CA ILE A 71 0.24 13.77 10.38
C ILE A 71 -0.13 15.03 9.60
N ILE A 72 -0.13 14.96 8.27
CA ILE A 72 -0.42 16.13 7.42
C ILE A 72 -1.85 16.63 7.66
N GLY A 73 -2.83 15.73 7.78
CA GLY A 73 -4.22 16.09 8.04
C GLY A 73 -4.41 16.76 9.40
N GLY A 74 -3.74 16.27 10.45
CA GLY A 74 -3.72 16.87 11.78
C GLY A 74 -3.07 18.26 11.78
N GLU A 75 -1.91 18.42 11.11
CA GLU A 75 -1.25 19.73 10.96
C GLU A 75 -2.12 20.76 10.20
N MET A 76 -2.98 20.28 9.32
CA MET A 76 -3.93 21.13 8.58
C MET A 76 -5.24 21.38 9.33
N GLY A 77 -5.38 20.86 10.55
CA GLY A 77 -6.54 21.12 11.43
C GLY A 77 -7.67 20.08 11.32
N GLY A 78 -7.42 18.93 10.74
CA GLY A 78 -8.34 17.78 10.75
C GLY A 78 -8.25 16.98 12.05
N ASP A 79 -9.21 16.08 12.26
CA ASP A 79 -9.19 15.11 13.35
C ASP A 79 -8.23 13.96 12.99
N ASP A 80 -7.00 14.04 13.50
CA ASP A 80 -5.92 13.07 13.25
C ASP A 80 -6.31 11.65 13.69
N ARG A 81 -7.08 11.54 14.78
CA ARG A 81 -7.58 10.26 15.28
C ARG A 81 -8.59 9.63 14.31
N ALA A 82 -9.56 10.42 13.84
CA ALA A 82 -10.54 9.95 12.87
C ALA A 82 -9.86 9.53 11.55
N ILE A 83 -8.87 10.32 11.08
CA ILE A 83 -8.07 10.00 9.90
C ILE A 83 -7.32 8.67 10.11
N ALA A 84 -6.58 8.54 11.21
CA ALA A 84 -5.80 7.34 11.51
C ALA A 84 -6.66 6.08 11.57
N LEU A 85 -7.79 6.14 12.28
CA LEU A 85 -8.69 5.00 12.44
C LEU A 85 -9.41 4.64 11.13
N THR A 86 -9.81 5.62 10.33
CA THR A 86 -10.42 5.38 9.01
C THR A 86 -9.41 4.73 8.06
N GLN A 87 -8.18 5.22 8.03
CA GLN A 87 -7.09 4.66 7.24
C GLN A 87 -6.72 3.23 7.67
N ALA A 88 -6.62 2.98 9.00
CA ALA A 88 -6.34 1.65 9.54
C ALA A 88 -7.47 0.66 9.24
N SER A 89 -8.73 1.06 9.42
CA SER A 89 -9.90 0.24 9.09
C SER A 89 -9.95 -0.12 7.61
N ARG A 90 -9.60 0.84 6.73
CA ARG A 90 -9.50 0.60 5.28
C ARG A 90 -8.49 -0.51 4.97
N VAL A 91 -7.27 -0.40 5.51
CA VAL A 91 -6.24 -1.44 5.30
C VAL A 91 -6.74 -2.79 5.78
N LEU A 92 -7.35 -2.86 6.98
CA LEU A 92 -7.92 -4.07 7.53
C LEU A 92 -8.96 -4.69 6.57
N PHE A 93 -9.94 -3.92 6.11
CA PHE A 93 -10.98 -4.43 5.21
C PHE A 93 -10.45 -4.85 3.85
N VAL A 94 -9.48 -4.11 3.30
CA VAL A 94 -8.87 -4.45 2.01
C VAL A 94 -8.11 -5.78 2.12
N VAL A 95 -7.29 -5.94 3.16
CA VAL A 95 -6.53 -7.18 3.39
C VAL A 95 -7.44 -8.39 3.60
N LEU A 96 -8.57 -8.20 4.28
CA LEU A 96 -9.56 -9.26 4.46
C LEU A 96 -10.33 -9.56 3.16
N THR A 97 -10.69 -8.54 2.39
CA THR A 97 -11.59 -8.71 1.23
C THR A 97 -10.89 -9.27 0.00
N ILE A 98 -9.67 -8.81 -0.30
CA ILE A 98 -8.98 -9.14 -1.55
C ILE A 98 -8.75 -10.64 -1.75
N PRO A 99 -8.21 -11.41 -0.77
CA PRO A 99 -8.00 -12.84 -0.97
C PRO A 99 -9.30 -13.60 -1.24
N PHE A 100 -10.38 -13.25 -0.54
CA PHE A 100 -11.68 -13.86 -0.77
C PHE A 100 -12.27 -13.49 -2.13
N MET A 101 -12.14 -12.23 -2.52
CA MET A 101 -12.59 -11.75 -3.82
C MET A 101 -11.90 -12.51 -4.96
N PHE A 102 -10.58 -12.67 -4.91
CA PHE A 102 -9.85 -13.39 -5.95
C PHE A 102 -10.15 -14.89 -5.96
N ARG A 103 -10.39 -15.50 -4.80
CA ARG A 103 -10.80 -16.89 -4.74
C ARG A 103 -12.19 -17.11 -5.35
N ILE A 104 -13.15 -16.22 -5.07
CA ILE A 104 -14.54 -16.36 -5.52
C ILE A 104 -14.70 -15.98 -7.00
N PHE A 105 -14.13 -14.86 -7.42
CA PHE A 105 -14.35 -14.28 -8.76
C PHE A 105 -13.19 -14.55 -9.73
N GLY A 106 -11.99 -14.80 -9.22
CA GLY A 106 -10.80 -15.04 -10.02
C GLY A 106 -10.53 -16.52 -10.29
N GLY A 107 -11.28 -17.43 -9.66
CA GLY A 107 -11.00 -18.87 -9.77
C GLY A 107 -9.62 -19.26 -9.23
N TYR A 108 -9.03 -18.40 -8.41
CA TYR A 108 -7.74 -18.68 -7.79
C TYR A 108 -7.90 -19.76 -6.74
N GLU A 109 -7.58 -20.99 -7.12
CA GLU A 109 -7.20 -22.00 -6.17
C GLU A 109 -5.78 -21.69 -5.71
N THR A 110 -5.58 -21.52 -4.40
CA THR A 110 -4.21 -21.52 -3.86
C THR A 110 -3.59 -22.84 -4.31
N PRO A 111 -2.52 -22.83 -5.13
CA PRO A 111 -1.87 -24.07 -5.50
C PRO A 111 -1.57 -24.87 -4.22
N GLU A 112 -1.96 -26.12 -4.18
CA GLU A 112 -1.61 -27.01 -3.07
C GLU A 112 -0.09 -27.02 -2.95
N GLY A 113 0.45 -26.58 -1.82
CA GLY A 113 1.89 -26.44 -1.60
C GLY A 113 2.44 -25.03 -1.56
N LEU A 114 1.63 -23.97 -1.82
CA LEU A 114 2.04 -22.57 -1.61
C LEU A 114 1.85 -22.09 -0.16
N LEU A 115 2.12 -22.91 0.84
CA LEU A 115 2.93 -22.38 1.94
C LEU A 115 4.28 -22.11 1.29
N PRO A 116 4.80 -20.88 1.27
CA PRO A 116 6.08 -20.63 0.64
C PRO A 116 7.07 -21.62 1.26
N GLU A 117 7.45 -22.64 0.51
CA GLU A 117 8.67 -23.38 0.79
C GLU A 117 9.80 -22.39 0.49
N GLY A 118 9.87 -21.37 1.32
CA GLY A 118 10.99 -20.45 1.30
C GLY A 118 12.18 -21.18 1.93
N PRO A 119 13.38 -20.68 1.69
CA PRO A 119 14.56 -21.26 2.28
C PRO A 119 14.37 -21.35 3.79
N GLY A 120 14.75 -22.48 4.37
CA GLY A 120 14.90 -22.61 5.82
C GLY A 120 16.02 -21.68 6.32
N PHE A 121 16.48 -21.91 7.53
CA PHE A 121 17.61 -21.16 8.07
C PHE A 121 18.96 -21.61 7.50
N ASP A 122 19.00 -22.64 6.67
CA ASP A 122 20.22 -23.25 6.07
C ASP A 122 20.66 -22.46 4.81
N LEU A 123 20.87 -21.16 4.96
CA LEU A 123 21.38 -20.29 3.90
C LEU A 123 22.89 -20.15 3.97
N PRO A 124 23.58 -20.01 2.81
CA PRO A 124 25.00 -19.67 2.76
C PRO A 124 25.28 -18.37 3.52
N LEU A 125 26.48 -18.26 4.08
CA LEU A 125 26.90 -17.07 4.83
C LEU A 125 26.82 -15.79 3.95
N SER A 126 27.11 -15.92 2.67
CA SER A 126 26.99 -14.79 1.70
C SER A 126 25.57 -14.22 1.63
N GLU A 127 24.55 -15.07 1.63
CA GLU A 127 23.14 -14.65 1.61
C GLU A 127 22.75 -13.96 2.94
N TRP A 128 23.21 -14.51 4.08
CA TRP A 128 23.01 -13.87 5.38
C TRP A 128 23.68 -12.50 5.46
N LEU A 129 24.89 -12.35 4.92
CA LEU A 129 25.60 -11.07 4.85
C LEU A 129 24.87 -10.07 3.97
N ALA A 130 24.39 -10.49 2.78
CA ALA A 130 23.60 -9.64 1.90
C ALA A 130 22.32 -9.15 2.58
N MET A 131 21.60 -10.05 3.27
CA MET A 131 20.42 -9.68 4.06
C MET A 131 20.77 -8.73 5.20
N ALA A 132 21.83 -8.99 5.97
CA ALA A 132 22.25 -8.14 7.09
C ALA A 132 22.62 -6.73 6.61
N ILE A 133 23.29 -6.61 5.48
CA ILE A 133 23.60 -5.32 4.83
C ILE A 133 22.30 -4.62 4.42
N SER A 134 21.39 -5.34 3.79
CA SER A 134 20.12 -4.78 3.34
C SER A 134 19.24 -4.29 4.50
N VAL A 135 19.20 -5.06 5.60
CA VAL A 135 18.44 -4.75 6.82
C VAL A 135 19.00 -3.53 7.57
N THR A 136 20.31 -3.32 7.53
CA THR A 136 20.98 -2.25 8.31
C THR A 136 21.21 -1.01 7.48
N LEU A 137 21.89 -1.16 6.34
CA LEU A 137 22.31 -0.03 5.50
C LEU A 137 21.14 0.53 4.69
N GLY A 138 20.22 -0.32 4.21
CA GLY A 138 19.07 0.13 3.43
C GLY A 138 18.22 1.17 4.16
N PRO A 139 17.69 0.90 5.35
CA PRO A 139 16.95 1.87 6.15
C PRO A 139 17.73 3.12 6.51
N PHE A 140 19.03 2.99 6.77
CA PHE A 140 19.90 4.13 7.05
C PHE A 140 19.98 5.08 5.85
N LEU A 141 20.27 4.57 4.66
CA LEU A 141 20.31 5.35 3.43
C LEU A 141 18.95 5.98 3.10
N ALA A 142 17.87 5.22 3.24
CA ALA A 142 16.53 5.74 2.99
C ALA A 142 16.14 6.87 3.95
N LYS A 143 16.56 6.81 5.21
CA LYS A 143 16.40 7.93 6.17
C LYS A 143 17.19 9.15 5.76
N CYS A 144 18.45 8.99 5.34
CA CYS A 144 19.27 10.08 4.85
C CYS A 144 18.64 10.77 3.63
N LEU A 145 18.03 9.99 2.73
CA LEU A 145 17.27 10.46 1.57
C LEU A 145 15.86 10.96 1.89
N ARG A 146 15.43 10.89 3.15
CA ARG A 146 14.10 11.28 3.62
C ARG A 146 12.96 10.55 2.87
N LEU A 147 13.18 9.29 2.52
CA LEU A 147 12.14 8.49 1.85
C LEU A 147 11.01 8.15 2.82
N PRO A 148 9.74 8.14 2.35
CA PRO A 148 8.62 7.66 3.15
C PRO A 148 8.83 6.17 3.49
N ALA A 149 8.28 5.71 4.61
CA ALA A 149 8.42 4.32 5.06
C ALA A 149 9.88 3.78 4.98
N ALA A 150 10.88 4.59 5.36
CA ALA A 150 12.31 4.35 5.16
C ALA A 150 12.79 2.95 5.56
N PHE A 151 12.19 2.34 6.59
CA PHE A 151 12.55 1.00 7.04
C PHE A 151 12.14 -0.10 6.04
N LEU A 152 10.98 0.05 5.40
CA LEU A 152 10.49 -0.88 4.39
C LEU A 152 11.20 -0.64 3.06
N LEU A 153 11.12 0.61 2.57
CA LEU A 153 11.65 0.98 1.25
C LEU A 153 13.16 0.84 1.16
N GLY A 154 13.87 1.24 2.21
CA GLY A 154 15.33 1.15 2.23
C GLY A 154 15.81 -0.28 2.10
N ALA A 155 15.26 -1.19 2.89
CA ALA A 155 15.59 -2.60 2.80
C ALA A 155 15.17 -3.19 1.44
N MET A 156 13.97 -2.85 0.95
CA MET A 156 13.47 -3.32 -0.34
C MET A 156 14.36 -2.87 -1.50
N ILE A 157 14.68 -1.58 -1.57
CA ILE A 157 15.49 -1.01 -2.67
C ILE A 157 16.89 -1.61 -2.66
N LEU A 158 17.54 -1.67 -1.49
CA LEU A 158 18.89 -2.22 -1.42
C LEU A 158 18.93 -3.71 -1.76
N THR A 159 17.95 -4.49 -1.26
CA THR A 159 17.82 -5.91 -1.64
C THR A 159 17.53 -6.07 -3.14
N ALA A 160 16.66 -5.24 -3.71
CA ALA A 160 16.39 -5.26 -5.15
C ALA A 160 17.67 -5.00 -5.96
N ILE A 161 18.49 -4.02 -5.58
CA ILE A 161 19.78 -3.75 -6.22
C ILE A 161 20.69 -4.98 -6.13
N VAL A 162 20.78 -5.62 -4.98
CA VAL A 162 21.60 -6.81 -4.76
C VAL A 162 21.15 -7.97 -5.65
N HIS A 163 19.83 -8.20 -5.78
CA HIS A 163 19.26 -9.30 -6.58
C HIS A 163 19.33 -9.03 -8.09
N ILE A 164 19.06 -7.81 -8.53
CA ILE A 164 19.18 -7.41 -9.95
C ILE A 164 20.62 -7.58 -10.46
N ASN A 165 21.62 -7.33 -9.60
CA ASN A 165 23.03 -7.55 -9.94
C ASN A 165 23.51 -9.00 -9.76
N GLY A 166 22.64 -9.91 -9.31
CA GLY A 166 22.98 -11.32 -9.12
C GLY A 166 23.94 -11.60 -7.95
N TRP A 167 24.10 -10.64 -7.00
CA TRP A 167 24.96 -10.81 -5.83
C TRP A 167 24.35 -11.68 -4.73
N ALA A 168 23.04 -11.81 -4.73
CA ALA A 168 22.26 -12.73 -3.91
C ALA A 168 21.05 -13.25 -4.71
N SER A 169 20.53 -14.40 -4.34
CA SER A 169 19.40 -15.05 -5.00
C SER A 169 18.32 -15.54 -4.03
N SER A 170 18.62 -15.58 -2.74
CA SER A 170 17.73 -16.16 -1.73
C SER A 170 16.80 -15.10 -1.10
N SER A 171 15.54 -15.47 -0.92
CA SER A 171 14.58 -14.72 -0.11
C SER A 171 14.78 -14.99 1.40
N PRO A 172 14.29 -14.13 2.29
CA PRO A 172 14.34 -14.36 3.72
C PRO A 172 13.62 -15.64 4.14
N PRO A 173 14.08 -16.34 5.20
CA PRO A 173 13.39 -17.48 5.76
C PRO A 173 11.91 -17.19 6.06
N VAL A 174 11.02 -18.12 5.70
CA VAL A 174 9.56 -17.97 5.86
C VAL A 174 9.17 -17.68 7.30
N GLY A 175 9.87 -18.29 8.27
CA GLY A 175 9.62 -18.04 9.69
C GLY A 175 9.83 -16.58 10.09
N LEU A 176 10.84 -15.89 9.55
CA LEU A 176 11.06 -14.46 9.83
C LEU A 176 9.96 -13.59 9.21
N VAL A 177 9.50 -13.96 8.01
CA VAL A 177 8.41 -13.25 7.33
C VAL A 177 7.10 -13.43 8.11
N ALA A 178 6.79 -14.64 8.58
CA ALA A 178 5.60 -14.90 9.38
C ALA A 178 5.57 -14.08 10.68
N ILE A 179 6.69 -14.01 11.40
CA ILE A 179 6.82 -13.16 12.59
C ILE A 179 6.62 -11.69 12.24
N ALA A 180 7.21 -11.23 11.13
CA ALA A 180 7.06 -9.85 10.67
C ALA A 180 5.61 -9.50 10.35
N GLN A 181 4.83 -10.44 9.76
CA GLN A 181 3.41 -10.27 9.48
C GLN A 181 2.57 -10.15 10.76
N VAL A 182 2.84 -10.98 11.77
CA VAL A 182 2.16 -10.90 13.09
C VAL A 182 2.42 -9.54 13.74
N VAL A 183 3.67 -9.07 13.71
CA VAL A 183 4.03 -7.75 14.26
C VAL A 183 3.36 -6.62 13.48
N LEU A 184 3.28 -6.71 12.15
CA LEU A 184 2.62 -5.71 11.31
C LEU A 184 1.11 -5.66 11.62
N GLY A 185 0.44 -6.82 11.67
CA GLY A 185 -0.98 -6.90 12.04
C GLY A 185 -1.25 -6.36 13.43
N THR A 186 -0.40 -6.67 14.41
CA THR A 186 -0.48 -6.14 15.77
C THR A 186 -0.33 -4.61 15.79
N ALA A 187 0.62 -4.06 15.03
CA ALA A 187 0.82 -2.61 14.95
C ALA A 187 -0.41 -1.88 14.37
N ILE A 188 -1.10 -2.47 13.39
CA ILE A 188 -2.36 -1.95 12.87
C ILE A 188 -3.46 -2.03 13.95
N GLY A 189 -3.56 -3.16 14.65
CA GLY A 189 -4.52 -3.35 15.74
C GLY A 189 -4.34 -2.35 16.89
N CYS A 190 -3.10 -2.03 17.25
CA CYS A 190 -2.78 -1.06 18.31
C CYS A 190 -3.27 0.37 18.00
N ARG A 191 -3.60 0.71 16.74
CA ARG A 191 -4.20 2.02 16.40
C ARG A 191 -5.56 2.25 17.06
N PHE A 192 -6.26 1.17 17.40
CA PHE A 192 -7.56 1.23 18.07
C PHE A 192 -7.47 1.31 19.59
N THR A 193 -6.25 1.22 20.17
CA THR A 193 -6.05 1.26 21.62
C THR A 193 -6.52 2.60 22.21
N GLY A 194 -7.25 2.54 23.31
CA GLY A 194 -7.80 3.72 23.99
C GLY A 194 -9.01 4.39 23.29
N THR A 195 -9.50 3.81 22.18
CA THR A 195 -10.74 4.28 21.54
C THR A 195 -11.95 3.59 22.15
N LYS A 196 -13.02 4.35 22.40
CA LYS A 196 -14.28 3.76 22.92
C LYS A 196 -14.86 2.76 21.92
N PRO A 197 -15.38 1.61 22.36
CA PRO A 197 -15.94 0.58 21.46
C PRO A 197 -17.03 1.12 20.52
N THR A 198 -17.85 2.06 21.00
CA THR A 198 -18.89 2.71 20.20
C THR A 198 -18.34 3.55 19.06
N GLU A 199 -17.21 4.24 19.29
CA GLU A 199 -16.51 5.03 18.29
C GLU A 199 -15.81 4.12 17.26
N VAL A 200 -15.15 3.05 17.72
CA VAL A 200 -14.58 2.02 16.86
C VAL A 200 -15.65 1.45 15.93
N LEU A 201 -16.80 1.05 16.47
CA LEU A 201 -17.89 0.48 15.70
C LEU A 201 -18.46 1.48 14.67
N ARG A 202 -18.57 2.77 15.04
CA ARG A 202 -18.98 3.84 14.11
C ARG A 202 -17.99 3.97 12.96
N ILE A 203 -16.69 4.05 13.25
CA ILE A 203 -15.64 4.20 12.24
C ILE A 203 -15.57 2.98 11.35
N LEU A 204 -15.66 1.77 11.90
CA LEU A 204 -15.70 0.55 11.10
C LEU A 204 -16.89 0.53 10.11
N LYS A 205 -18.10 0.92 10.56
CA LYS A 205 -19.25 1.04 9.66
C LYS A 205 -19.02 2.03 8.51
N ILE A 206 -18.45 3.19 8.80
CA ILE A 206 -18.10 4.19 7.81
C ILE A 206 -17.02 3.65 6.85
N SER A 207 -16.03 2.96 7.40
CA SER A 207 -14.92 2.42 6.62
C SER A 207 -15.32 1.28 5.69
N ILE A 208 -16.35 0.51 6.02
CA ILE A 208 -16.92 -0.50 5.09
C ILE A 208 -17.40 0.19 3.80
N GLY A 209 -18.17 1.26 3.91
CA GLY A 209 -18.67 2.00 2.74
C GLY A 209 -17.55 2.64 1.93
N SER A 210 -16.59 3.31 2.59
CA SER A 210 -15.44 3.90 1.88
C SER A 210 -14.56 2.84 1.22
N THR A 211 -14.32 1.70 1.89
CA THR A 211 -13.54 0.59 1.33
C THR A 211 -14.27 -0.06 0.15
N PHE A 212 -15.58 -0.22 0.24
CA PHE A 212 -16.38 -0.74 -0.88
C PHE A 212 -16.27 0.17 -2.13
N ILE A 213 -16.36 1.49 -1.96
CA ILE A 213 -16.18 2.45 -3.06
C ILE A 213 -14.79 2.32 -3.66
N LEU A 214 -13.74 2.30 -2.82
CA LEU A 214 -12.35 2.18 -3.27
C LEU A 214 -12.09 0.86 -3.98
N MET A 215 -12.59 -0.24 -3.47
CA MET A 215 -12.42 -1.56 -4.10
C MET A 215 -13.19 -1.64 -5.42
N SER A 216 -14.42 -1.12 -5.48
CA SER A 216 -15.19 -1.07 -6.72
C SER A 216 -14.49 -0.26 -7.81
N THR A 217 -13.91 0.89 -7.44
CA THR A 217 -13.12 1.72 -8.38
C THR A 217 -11.82 1.03 -8.79
N ALA A 218 -11.16 0.28 -7.87
CA ALA A 218 -9.95 -0.48 -8.19
C ALA A 218 -10.25 -1.64 -9.15
N VAL A 219 -11.34 -2.38 -8.93
CA VAL A 219 -11.78 -3.45 -9.85
C VAL A 219 -12.16 -2.88 -11.21
N ALA A 220 -12.94 -1.79 -11.24
CA ALA A 220 -13.30 -1.13 -12.50
C ALA A 220 -12.05 -0.64 -13.27
N GLY A 221 -11.09 -0.04 -12.57
CA GLY A 221 -9.78 0.32 -13.13
C GLY A 221 -9.00 -0.88 -13.62
N GLY A 222 -8.99 -1.97 -12.84
CA GLY A 222 -8.35 -3.24 -13.19
C GLY A 222 -8.92 -3.84 -14.48
N LEU A 223 -10.23 -3.90 -14.61
CA LEU A 223 -10.90 -4.39 -15.80
C LEU A 223 -10.61 -3.50 -17.02
N LEU A 224 -10.73 -2.19 -16.86
CA LEU A 224 -10.50 -1.24 -17.96
C LEU A 224 -9.05 -1.27 -18.45
N ILE A 225 -8.09 -1.19 -17.55
CA ILE A 225 -6.67 -1.18 -17.91
C ILE A 225 -6.22 -2.56 -18.37
N GLY A 226 -6.75 -3.63 -17.79
CA GLY A 226 -6.51 -5.00 -18.23
C GLY A 226 -6.93 -5.21 -19.68
N GLU A 227 -8.12 -4.75 -20.06
CA GLU A 227 -8.61 -4.81 -21.45
C GLU A 227 -7.72 -4.02 -22.42
N LEU A 228 -7.26 -2.82 -22.00
CA LEU A 228 -6.45 -1.95 -22.86
C LEU A 228 -4.98 -2.40 -23.00
N THR A 229 -4.44 -3.10 -22.01
CA THR A 229 -2.99 -3.42 -21.96
C THR A 229 -2.68 -4.90 -22.09
N GLY A 230 -3.68 -5.77 -21.96
CA GLY A 230 -3.49 -7.22 -21.87
C GLY A 230 -2.92 -7.69 -20.51
N ILE A 231 -2.72 -6.78 -19.55
CA ILE A 231 -2.29 -7.14 -18.20
C ILE A 231 -3.49 -7.77 -17.47
N PRO A 232 -3.31 -8.88 -16.74
CA PRO A 232 -4.42 -9.50 -16.01
C PRO A 232 -5.13 -8.51 -15.09
N TRP A 233 -6.46 -8.41 -15.20
CA TRP A 233 -7.27 -7.43 -14.46
C TRP A 233 -7.09 -7.50 -12.94
N TYR A 234 -6.91 -8.70 -12.39
CA TYR A 234 -6.69 -8.93 -10.97
C TYR A 234 -5.33 -8.37 -10.50
N LEU A 235 -4.30 -8.43 -11.36
CA LEU A 235 -2.99 -7.87 -11.07
C LEU A 235 -3.06 -6.33 -11.02
N VAL A 236 -3.74 -5.71 -11.98
CA VAL A 236 -3.96 -4.25 -11.96
C VAL A 236 -4.86 -3.85 -10.78
N THR A 237 -5.90 -4.64 -10.48
CA THR A 237 -6.74 -4.40 -9.30
C THR A 237 -5.92 -4.43 -8.00
N LEU A 238 -5.00 -5.38 -7.86
CA LEU A 238 -4.13 -5.50 -6.69
C LEU A 238 -3.16 -4.31 -6.60
N ALA A 239 -2.62 -3.87 -7.73
CA ALA A 239 -1.74 -2.71 -7.82
C ALA A 239 -2.46 -1.38 -7.48
N TYR A 240 -3.75 -1.27 -7.81
CA TYR A 240 -4.58 -0.09 -7.52
C TYR A 240 -5.26 -0.16 -6.16
N ALA A 241 -5.40 -1.34 -5.57
CA ALA A 241 -6.09 -1.53 -4.30
C ALA A 241 -5.57 -0.60 -3.20
N PRO A 242 -6.46 -0.01 -2.39
CA PRO A 242 -6.11 1.01 -1.40
C PRO A 242 -5.52 0.42 -0.11
N GLY A 243 -4.73 -0.64 -0.22
CA GLY A 243 -3.99 -1.28 0.86
C GLY A 243 -2.59 -0.69 1.07
N GLY A 244 -1.87 -1.22 2.05
CA GLY A 244 -0.46 -0.91 2.24
C GLY A 244 0.44 -1.66 1.25
N LEU A 245 1.62 -1.09 0.98
CA LEU A 245 2.59 -1.71 0.05
C LEU A 245 2.97 -3.13 0.50
N ALA A 246 3.26 -3.30 1.79
CA ALA A 246 3.65 -4.59 2.35
C ALA A 246 2.53 -5.62 2.22
N GLU A 247 1.31 -5.26 2.59
CA GLU A 247 0.15 -6.13 2.60
C GLU A 247 -0.24 -6.58 1.20
N MET A 248 -0.29 -5.64 0.25
CA MET A 248 -0.68 -5.96 -1.13
C MET A 248 0.37 -6.80 -1.84
N SER A 249 1.64 -6.52 -1.60
CA SER A 249 2.74 -7.33 -2.14
C SER A 249 2.78 -8.74 -1.54
N LEU A 250 2.44 -8.89 -0.24
CA LEU A 250 2.31 -10.20 0.40
C LEU A 250 1.15 -11.01 -0.19
N ILE A 251 0.03 -10.35 -0.49
CA ILE A 251 -1.09 -10.99 -1.19
C ILE A 251 -0.64 -11.41 -2.61
N ALA A 252 0.10 -10.55 -3.33
CA ALA A 252 0.65 -10.88 -4.64
C ALA A 252 1.50 -12.15 -4.61
N ILE A 253 2.40 -12.29 -3.62
CA ILE A 253 3.19 -13.52 -3.40
C ILE A 253 2.26 -14.71 -3.17
N GLY A 254 1.29 -14.56 -2.24
CA GLY A 254 0.38 -15.64 -1.86
C GLY A 254 -0.49 -16.18 -3.01
N ILE A 255 -0.73 -15.36 -4.04
CA ILE A 255 -1.46 -15.74 -5.25
C ILE A 255 -0.54 -15.93 -6.47
N GLY A 256 0.78 -15.99 -6.28
CA GLY A 256 1.75 -16.22 -7.36
C GLY A 256 1.79 -15.14 -8.44
N GLN A 257 1.54 -13.87 -8.06
CA GLN A 257 1.49 -12.74 -8.99
C GLN A 257 2.78 -11.91 -9.00
N ASP A 258 2.92 -11.04 -10.01
CA ASP A 258 4.06 -10.17 -10.21
C ASP A 258 4.18 -9.11 -9.08
N VAL A 259 4.99 -9.42 -8.08
CA VAL A 259 5.23 -8.55 -6.92
C VAL A 259 5.89 -7.24 -7.30
N PRO A 260 6.92 -7.20 -8.17
CA PRO A 260 7.51 -5.97 -8.68
C PRO A 260 6.49 -5.01 -9.29
N PHE A 261 5.54 -5.51 -10.08
CA PHE A 261 4.46 -4.73 -10.65
C PHE A 261 3.63 -4.04 -9.56
N VAL A 262 3.14 -4.84 -8.59
CA VAL A 262 2.32 -4.34 -7.48
C VAL A 262 3.11 -3.34 -6.64
N ALA A 263 4.33 -3.68 -6.23
CA ALA A 263 5.17 -2.82 -5.40
C ALA A 263 5.48 -1.48 -6.07
N THR A 264 5.83 -1.49 -7.36
CA THR A 264 6.12 -0.27 -8.13
C THR A 264 4.91 0.66 -8.18
N HIS A 265 3.73 0.14 -8.48
CA HIS A 265 2.50 0.95 -8.51
C HIS A 265 2.17 1.54 -7.13
N HIS A 266 2.30 0.76 -6.06
CA HIS A 266 2.10 1.26 -4.71
C HIS A 266 3.09 2.35 -4.32
N LEU A 267 4.36 2.22 -4.71
CA LEU A 267 5.38 3.25 -4.50
C LEU A 267 5.04 4.54 -5.24
N CYS A 268 4.73 4.44 -6.53
CA CYS A 268 4.33 5.59 -7.34
C CYS A 268 3.09 6.27 -6.74
N ARG A 269 2.09 5.49 -6.31
CA ARG A 269 0.88 6.01 -5.67
C ARG A 269 1.20 6.78 -4.40
N ILE A 270 1.99 6.20 -3.50
CA ILE A 270 2.38 6.85 -2.23
C ILE A 270 3.13 8.14 -2.53
N GLY A 271 4.09 8.13 -3.45
CA GLY A 271 4.86 9.31 -3.86
C GLY A 271 3.97 10.42 -4.42
N ILE A 272 3.06 10.08 -5.34
CA ILE A 272 2.10 11.01 -5.92
C ILE A 272 1.23 11.65 -4.83
N ILE A 273 0.67 10.84 -3.93
CA ILE A 273 -0.25 11.33 -2.92
C ILE A 273 0.46 12.20 -1.88
N ILE A 274 1.63 11.80 -1.39
CA ILE A 274 2.40 12.59 -0.41
C ILE A 274 2.77 13.96 -1.00
N LEU A 275 3.15 13.99 -2.28
CA LEU A 275 3.57 15.23 -2.93
C LEU A 275 2.39 16.13 -3.28
N PHE A 276 1.35 15.56 -3.89
CA PHE A 276 0.28 16.34 -4.50
C PHE A 276 -0.95 16.55 -3.61
N ALA A 277 -1.28 15.63 -2.68
CA ALA A 277 -2.49 15.79 -1.87
C ALA A 277 -2.48 17.02 -0.97
N PRO A 278 -1.39 17.35 -0.23
CA PRO A 278 -1.34 18.57 0.57
C PRO A 278 -1.40 19.84 -0.29
N LEU A 279 -0.74 19.80 -1.45
CA LEU A 279 -0.71 20.93 -2.38
C LEU A 279 -2.10 21.21 -2.96
N ALA A 280 -2.76 20.17 -3.45
CA ALA A 280 -4.11 20.25 -3.98
C ALA A 280 -5.10 20.75 -2.92
N PHE A 281 -4.99 20.26 -1.68
CA PHE A 281 -5.84 20.72 -0.60
C PHE A 281 -5.65 22.23 -0.32
N ARG A 282 -4.41 22.71 -0.27
CA ARG A 282 -4.12 24.15 -0.08
C ARG A 282 -4.73 25.02 -1.19
N LEU A 283 -4.59 24.60 -2.45
CA LEU A 283 -5.17 25.33 -3.58
C LEU A 283 -6.70 25.36 -3.51
N ILE A 284 -7.33 24.22 -3.20
CA ILE A 284 -8.78 24.13 -3.05
C ILE A 284 -9.27 25.00 -1.89
N SER A 285 -8.62 24.92 -0.74
CA SER A 285 -9.02 25.69 0.45
C SER A 285 -8.88 27.21 0.23
N GLN A 286 -7.83 27.66 -0.43
CA GLN A 286 -7.66 29.08 -0.80
C GLN A 286 -8.76 29.56 -1.74
N TYR A 287 -9.14 28.76 -2.72
CA TYR A 287 -10.23 29.09 -3.64
C TYR A 287 -11.57 29.26 -2.91
N PHE A 288 -11.89 28.39 -1.96
CA PHE A 288 -13.12 28.49 -1.17
C PHE A 288 -13.10 29.67 -0.18
N LEU A 289 -11.95 29.97 0.42
CA LEU A 289 -11.80 31.13 1.32
C LEU A 289 -11.91 32.47 0.58
N GLN A 290 -11.40 32.56 -0.65
CA GLN A 290 -11.55 33.75 -1.50
C GLN A 290 -13.02 33.98 -1.90
N LYS A 291 -13.74 32.89 -2.24
CA LYS A 291 -15.15 32.99 -2.65
C LYS A 291 -16.11 33.35 -1.52
N LYS A 292 -15.70 33.24 -0.27
CA LYS A 292 -16.47 33.64 0.91
C LYS A 292 -16.29 35.13 1.28
N LYS A 293 -15.36 35.82 0.60
CA LYS A 293 -15.07 37.24 0.79
C LYS A 293 -15.79 38.15 -0.21
N TYR A 294 -16.46 37.58 -1.20
CA TYR A 294 -17.37 38.26 -2.13
C TYR A 294 -18.78 37.69 -1.96
#